data_1c79c7180f94aa0130f7a1c83c1f38a3
#
_entry.id   1c79c7180f94aa0130f7a1c83c1f38a3
#
_cell.length_a   1.000
_cell.length_b   1.000
_cell.length_c   1.000
_cell.angle_alpha   90.00
_cell.angle_beta   90.00
_cell.angle_gamma   90.00
#
_symmetry.space_group_name_H-M   'P 1'
#
loop_
_entity.id
_entity.type
_entity.pdbx_description
1 polymer ?
#
loop_
_entity_poly.entity_id
_entity_poly.type
_entity_poly.pdbx_seq_one_letter_code
_entity_poly.pdbx_strand_id
1 'polypeptide(L)'
;VAPKAGYAAATGETYQVNGKAVEAGKLNADGSYTFPITENTKVSLKTDRAAFAITTPKMEHGTIIATVDGEAVDDLSKIPGGSKVELQARADRGWHFKNWVVNNTAQDEAAAKTNGTYTISELAGDLSIHAEFAQSASYTAKATAAAGNGTVKYTLYDIYGEEVETNAMPTDGVTIYKDEEITFHAAPKTGYQVEQWEVNGKKTAGNSKTNPEGKIRADKNITATVYFKVTASYQLTFGTTDENGHLTAKIDDTAINSQTKQPNGSVITFTAAPNTQKMVEKWTVTQGDITAAENDAAVQVDGVNLVDPIYIHTLDNNQTILVHFTDLVQYDAKISGTNGTGKFTYTTPIQPTDTGAVNSTSAQVRKNGTVKLTLTPSTNC
;
A
#
# COMPACT_ATOMS: atom_id res chain seq x y z
N VAL A 1 -49.85 34.80 -7.47
CA VAL A 1 -48.55 34.23 -7.70
C VAL A 1 -47.98 33.83 -6.34
N ALA A 2 -47.64 32.58 -6.19
CA ALA A 2 -46.97 32.08 -4.98
C ALA A 2 -45.56 31.60 -5.36
N PRO A 3 -44.58 31.69 -4.47
CA PRO A 3 -43.27 31.06 -4.67
C PRO A 3 -43.43 29.57 -4.92
N LYS A 4 -42.56 29.01 -5.77
CA LYS A 4 -42.43 27.58 -5.93
C LYS A 4 -41.89 26.94 -4.61
N ALA A 5 -42.18 25.71 -4.35
CA ALA A 5 -41.58 24.98 -3.22
C ALA A 5 -40.06 25.15 -3.20
N GLY A 6 -39.50 25.44 -2.03
CA GLY A 6 -38.07 25.77 -1.87
C GLY A 6 -37.68 27.23 -2.07
N TYR A 7 -38.63 28.09 -2.40
CA TYR A 7 -38.43 29.55 -2.58
C TYR A 7 -39.34 30.33 -1.66
N ALA A 8 -38.87 31.49 -1.23
CA ALA A 8 -39.65 32.49 -0.52
C ALA A 8 -39.66 33.79 -1.29
N ALA A 9 -40.63 34.67 -1.02
CA ALA A 9 -40.54 36.03 -1.53
C ALA A 9 -39.27 36.68 -1.02
N ALA A 10 -38.51 37.37 -1.91
CA ALA A 10 -37.31 38.10 -1.49
C ALA A 10 -37.65 39.14 -0.45
N THR A 11 -36.76 39.32 0.55
CA THR A 11 -37.00 40.27 1.66
C THR A 11 -37.27 41.68 1.13
N GLY A 12 -38.40 42.23 1.54
CA GLY A 12 -38.83 43.58 1.12
C GLY A 12 -39.46 43.64 -0.28
N GLU A 13 -39.57 42.51 -0.98
CA GLU A 13 -40.19 42.45 -2.30
C GLU A 13 -41.72 42.24 -2.18
N THR A 14 -42.43 42.90 -3.08
CA THR A 14 -43.86 42.69 -3.29
C THR A 14 -44.11 42.23 -4.70
N TYR A 15 -45.38 42.00 -5.05
CA TYR A 15 -45.76 41.76 -6.46
C TYR A 15 -45.35 42.94 -7.33
N GLN A 16 -44.92 42.61 -8.53
CA GLN A 16 -44.69 43.60 -9.58
C GLN A 16 -45.77 43.45 -10.66
N VAL A 17 -46.42 44.53 -11.03
CA VAL A 17 -47.37 44.62 -12.11
C VAL A 17 -46.75 45.46 -13.21
N ASN A 18 -46.57 44.88 -14.41
CA ASN A 18 -45.89 45.52 -15.55
C ASN A 18 -44.51 46.10 -15.16
N GLY A 19 -43.77 45.39 -14.30
CA GLY A 19 -42.44 45.79 -13.83
C GLY A 19 -42.41 46.87 -12.72
N LYS A 20 -43.57 47.33 -12.25
CA LYS A 20 -43.67 48.25 -11.13
C LYS A 20 -44.04 47.50 -9.84
N ALA A 21 -43.29 47.72 -8.77
CA ALA A 21 -43.56 47.10 -7.48
C ALA A 21 -44.91 47.63 -6.91
N VAL A 22 -45.72 46.76 -6.35
CA VAL A 22 -46.91 47.09 -5.58
C VAL A 22 -46.48 47.51 -4.21
N GLU A 23 -46.87 48.72 -3.78
CA GLU A 23 -46.57 49.23 -2.44
C GLU A 23 -47.21 48.33 -1.38
N ALA A 24 -46.45 47.98 -0.31
CA ALA A 24 -46.91 47.09 0.75
C ALA A 24 -48.28 47.53 1.37
N GLY A 25 -48.51 48.85 1.48
CA GLY A 25 -49.76 49.40 1.97
C GLY A 25 -50.98 49.22 1.07
N LYS A 26 -50.78 48.68 -0.14
CA LYS A 26 -51.85 48.33 -1.10
C LYS A 26 -52.22 46.85 -1.11
N LEU A 27 -51.52 46.06 -0.32
CA LEU A 27 -51.85 44.64 -0.14
C LEU A 27 -53.03 44.52 0.85
N ASN A 28 -53.91 43.55 0.59
CA ASN A 28 -54.93 43.17 1.53
C ASN A 28 -54.31 42.53 2.78
N ALA A 29 -55.09 42.38 3.87
CA ALA A 29 -54.63 41.79 5.11
C ALA A 29 -54.13 40.34 4.94
N ASP A 30 -54.60 39.62 3.92
CA ASP A 30 -54.17 38.26 3.55
C ASP A 30 -52.95 38.26 2.58
N GLY A 31 -52.35 39.42 2.29
CA GLY A 31 -51.22 39.53 1.38
C GLY A 31 -51.64 39.53 -0.10
N SER A 32 -52.90 39.47 -0.45
CA SER A 32 -53.36 39.54 -1.83
C SER A 32 -53.39 41.01 -2.33
N TYR A 33 -53.33 41.15 -3.65
CA TYR A 33 -53.51 42.44 -4.35
C TYR A 33 -54.53 42.36 -5.47
N THR A 34 -55.54 43.21 -5.43
CA THR A 34 -56.60 43.28 -6.42
C THR A 34 -56.47 44.55 -7.25
N PHE A 35 -56.45 44.40 -8.56
CA PHE A 35 -56.35 45.54 -9.46
C PHE A 35 -57.15 45.28 -10.74
N PRO A 36 -57.72 46.34 -11.40
CA PRO A 36 -58.42 46.22 -12.68
C PRO A 36 -57.41 45.95 -13.81
N ILE A 37 -57.73 45.04 -14.71
CA ILE A 37 -56.96 44.79 -15.91
C ILE A 37 -57.50 45.69 -17.03
N THR A 38 -56.70 46.66 -17.45
CA THR A 38 -57.06 47.65 -18.51
C THR A 38 -56.14 47.54 -19.74
N GLU A 39 -55.09 46.70 -19.65
CA GLU A 39 -54.08 46.46 -20.67
C GLU A 39 -53.46 45.04 -20.50
N ASN A 40 -52.64 44.63 -21.45
CA ASN A 40 -51.85 43.40 -21.27
C ASN A 40 -50.98 43.50 -20.02
N THR A 41 -51.20 42.62 -19.06
CA THR A 41 -50.62 42.77 -17.73
C THR A 41 -49.71 41.55 -17.41
N LYS A 42 -48.45 41.87 -17.02
CA LYS A 42 -47.53 40.88 -16.50
C LYS A 42 -47.40 41.04 -14.98
N VAL A 43 -47.68 39.97 -14.25
CA VAL A 43 -47.46 39.92 -12.79
C VAL A 43 -46.25 39.03 -12.51
N SER A 44 -45.34 39.53 -11.69
CA SER A 44 -44.16 38.79 -11.26
C SER A 44 -43.90 38.97 -9.76
N LEU A 45 -43.18 38.08 -9.17
CA LEU A 45 -42.70 38.15 -7.79
C LEU A 45 -41.21 37.75 -7.83
N LYS A 46 -40.36 38.54 -7.23
CA LYS A 46 -38.96 38.16 -7.01
C LYS A 46 -38.91 37.21 -5.85
N THR A 47 -38.22 36.11 -6.03
CA THR A 47 -38.08 35.08 -5.01
C THR A 47 -36.62 34.74 -4.80
N ASP A 48 -36.21 34.49 -3.57
CA ASP A 48 -34.92 33.95 -3.18
C ASP A 48 -35.07 32.49 -2.77
N ARG A 49 -34.01 31.75 -2.89
CA ARG A 49 -33.98 30.38 -2.36
C ARG A 49 -34.07 30.43 -0.83
N ALA A 50 -35.04 29.77 -0.24
CA ALA A 50 -35.08 29.54 1.19
C ALA A 50 -33.91 28.64 1.58
N ALA A 51 -33.43 28.74 2.83
CA ALA A 51 -32.46 27.82 3.37
C ALA A 51 -33.19 26.82 4.29
N PHE A 52 -32.92 25.54 4.12
CA PHE A 52 -33.48 24.46 4.91
C PHE A 52 -32.38 23.61 5.55
N ALA A 53 -32.74 22.94 6.65
CA ALA A 53 -31.87 22.04 7.35
C ALA A 53 -32.27 20.57 7.10
N ILE A 54 -31.29 19.71 6.91
CA ILE A 54 -31.45 18.27 7.03
C ILE A 54 -30.75 17.84 8.33
N THR A 55 -31.54 17.44 9.32
CA THR A 55 -31.02 16.95 10.59
C THR A 55 -30.79 15.45 10.49
N THR A 56 -29.57 15.02 10.78
CA THR A 56 -29.19 13.61 10.84
C THR A 56 -28.94 13.24 12.31
N PRO A 57 -29.87 12.59 13.01
CA PRO A 57 -29.64 12.08 14.36
C PRO A 57 -28.42 11.16 14.40
N LYS A 58 -27.77 11.06 15.57
CA LYS A 58 -26.67 10.11 15.75
C LYS A 58 -27.14 8.70 15.39
N MET A 59 -26.44 8.08 14.47
CA MET A 59 -26.69 6.70 14.07
C MET A 59 -25.71 5.76 14.78
N GLU A 60 -26.16 4.54 15.02
CA GLU A 60 -25.32 3.43 15.44
C GLU A 60 -25.03 2.55 14.23
N HIS A 61 -23.81 2.01 14.15
CA HIS A 61 -23.38 1.04 13.13
C HIS A 61 -23.30 1.55 11.69
N GLY A 62 -23.07 2.84 11.54
CA GLY A 62 -22.82 3.43 10.23
C GLY A 62 -22.92 4.95 10.21
N THR A 63 -22.67 5.52 9.04
CA THR A 63 -22.64 6.97 8.78
C THR A 63 -23.41 7.31 7.51
N ILE A 64 -23.63 8.61 7.28
CA ILE A 64 -24.17 9.15 6.04
C ILE A 64 -23.12 10.06 5.41
N ILE A 65 -22.92 9.90 4.11
CA ILE A 65 -22.20 10.85 3.25
C ILE A 65 -23.24 11.61 2.44
N ALA A 66 -23.11 12.92 2.32
CA ALA A 66 -24.06 13.78 1.63
C ALA A 66 -23.42 14.54 0.48
N THR A 67 -24.20 14.72 -0.60
CA THR A 67 -23.87 15.67 -1.66
C THR A 67 -25.07 16.59 -1.91
N VAL A 68 -24.78 17.86 -2.21
CA VAL A 68 -25.76 18.88 -2.58
C VAL A 68 -25.42 19.40 -3.97
N ASP A 69 -26.36 19.27 -4.90
CA ASP A 69 -26.15 19.63 -6.32
C ASP A 69 -24.88 18.97 -6.94
N GLY A 70 -24.47 17.78 -6.40
CA GLY A 70 -23.33 17.00 -6.85
C GLY A 70 -22.01 17.24 -6.08
N GLU A 71 -21.96 18.24 -5.21
CA GLU A 71 -20.78 18.56 -4.39
C GLU A 71 -20.90 17.94 -2.98
N ALA A 72 -19.80 17.38 -2.47
CA ALA A 72 -19.76 16.80 -1.12
C ALA A 72 -19.94 17.88 -0.05
N VAL A 73 -20.77 17.62 0.96
CA VAL A 73 -21.12 18.59 2.00
C VAL A 73 -21.17 17.89 3.37
N ASP A 74 -20.44 18.43 4.34
CA ASP A 74 -20.46 17.96 5.73
C ASP A 74 -21.52 18.66 6.60
N ASP A 75 -21.85 19.93 6.29
CA ASP A 75 -22.85 20.72 7.03
C ASP A 75 -24.17 20.82 6.25
N LEU A 76 -25.16 20.12 6.77
CA LEU A 76 -26.52 20.08 6.21
C LEU A 76 -27.49 21.08 6.87
N SER A 77 -27.00 22.03 7.67
CA SER A 77 -27.84 22.96 8.42
C SER A 77 -28.41 24.12 7.60
N LYS A 78 -27.86 24.40 6.40
CA LYS A 78 -28.26 25.53 5.56
C LYS A 78 -28.19 25.20 4.07
N ILE A 79 -29.04 24.32 3.61
CA ILE A 79 -29.08 23.90 2.22
C ILE A 79 -30.08 24.82 1.43
N PRO A 80 -29.68 25.39 0.28
CA PRO A 80 -30.58 26.19 -0.53
C PRO A 80 -31.81 25.39 -0.97
N GLY A 81 -32.99 25.96 -0.80
CA GLY A 81 -34.24 25.33 -1.26
C GLY A 81 -34.21 25.04 -2.75
N GLY A 82 -34.82 23.96 -3.18
CA GLY A 82 -34.80 23.45 -4.57
C GLY A 82 -33.50 22.75 -4.96
N SER A 83 -32.52 22.61 -4.04
CA SER A 83 -31.31 21.80 -4.32
C SER A 83 -31.64 20.33 -4.39
N LYS A 84 -30.92 19.60 -5.24
CA LYS A 84 -30.87 18.14 -5.23
C LYS A 84 -29.93 17.69 -4.11
N VAL A 85 -30.40 16.82 -3.22
CA VAL A 85 -29.58 16.23 -2.16
C VAL A 85 -29.53 14.74 -2.34
N GLU A 86 -28.34 14.18 -2.33
CA GLU A 86 -28.14 12.71 -2.32
C GLU A 86 -27.43 12.32 -1.03
N LEU A 87 -28.02 11.37 -0.32
CA LEU A 87 -27.49 10.82 0.92
C LEU A 87 -27.11 9.36 0.69
N GLN A 88 -25.87 9.01 0.99
CA GLN A 88 -25.37 7.64 0.89
C GLN A 88 -25.12 7.10 2.29
N ALA A 89 -25.85 6.04 2.67
CA ALA A 89 -25.58 5.31 3.90
C ALA A 89 -24.35 4.43 3.74
N ARG A 90 -23.42 4.49 4.72
CA ARG A 90 -22.28 3.60 4.84
C ARG A 90 -22.36 2.84 6.16
N ALA A 91 -22.55 1.52 6.06
CA ALA A 91 -22.60 0.65 7.22
C ALA A 91 -21.19 0.38 7.76
N ASP A 92 -21.06 0.25 9.07
CA ASP A 92 -19.85 -0.28 9.71
C ASP A 92 -19.66 -1.75 9.35
N ARG A 93 -18.43 -2.24 9.45
CA ARG A 93 -18.12 -3.65 9.19
C ARG A 93 -18.95 -4.58 10.07
N GLY A 94 -19.55 -5.60 9.47
CA GLY A 94 -20.49 -6.53 10.13
C GLY A 94 -21.92 -6.05 10.16
N TRP A 95 -22.21 -4.94 9.53
CA TRP A 95 -23.56 -4.39 9.38
C TRP A 95 -23.86 -4.14 7.91
N HIS A 96 -25.14 -4.02 7.58
CA HIS A 96 -25.63 -3.65 6.27
C HIS A 96 -26.74 -2.63 6.38
N PHE A 97 -26.89 -1.81 5.36
CA PHE A 97 -28.01 -0.87 5.27
C PHE A 97 -29.34 -1.62 5.29
N LYS A 98 -30.24 -1.19 6.16
CA LYS A 98 -31.58 -1.77 6.29
C LYS A 98 -32.65 -0.87 5.69
N ASN A 99 -32.67 0.40 6.07
CA ASN A 99 -33.76 1.30 5.73
C ASN A 99 -33.38 2.77 5.92
N TRP A 100 -34.08 3.67 5.23
CA TRP A 100 -34.11 5.09 5.52
C TRP A 100 -35.34 5.44 6.34
N VAL A 101 -35.18 6.34 7.30
CA VAL A 101 -36.27 6.93 8.10
C VAL A 101 -36.27 8.43 7.89
N VAL A 102 -37.40 8.94 7.35
CA VAL A 102 -37.58 10.36 7.04
C VAL A 102 -38.75 10.88 7.86
N ASN A 103 -38.53 11.92 8.65
CA ASN A 103 -39.51 12.51 9.56
C ASN A 103 -40.23 11.45 10.40
N ASN A 104 -39.47 10.53 11.00
CA ASN A 104 -39.94 9.38 11.81
C ASN A 104 -40.78 8.35 11.04
N THR A 105 -40.79 8.40 9.72
CA THR A 105 -41.50 7.41 8.89
C THR A 105 -40.47 6.59 8.10
N ALA A 106 -40.52 5.26 8.30
CA ALA A 106 -39.70 4.34 7.53
C ALA A 106 -40.09 4.42 6.02
N GLN A 107 -39.09 4.52 5.18
CA GLN A 107 -39.30 4.56 3.75
C GLN A 107 -39.50 3.15 3.19
N ASP A 108 -40.35 3.01 2.17
CA ASP A 108 -40.65 1.71 1.58
C ASP A 108 -39.37 1.14 0.93
N GLU A 109 -39.14 -0.18 1.12
CA GLU A 109 -37.96 -0.90 0.61
C GLU A 109 -37.67 -0.68 -0.89
N ALA A 110 -38.72 -0.45 -1.69
CA ALA A 110 -38.55 -0.21 -3.12
C ALA A 110 -37.88 1.10 -3.47
N ALA A 111 -38.06 2.15 -2.66
CA ALA A 111 -37.40 3.45 -2.83
C ALA A 111 -35.96 3.47 -2.22
N ALA A 112 -35.69 2.56 -1.28
CA ALA A 112 -34.41 2.46 -0.55
C ALA A 112 -33.42 1.46 -1.17
N LYS A 113 -33.83 0.66 -2.16
CA LYS A 113 -33.06 -0.50 -2.67
C LYS A 113 -31.89 -0.20 -3.59
N THR A 114 -31.61 1.05 -3.89
CA THR A 114 -30.42 1.40 -4.67
C THR A 114 -29.23 1.65 -3.73
N ASN A 115 -28.60 0.58 -3.26
CA ASN A 115 -27.30 0.64 -2.57
C ASN A 115 -27.21 1.63 -1.37
N GLY A 116 -28.30 1.80 -0.62
CA GLY A 116 -28.30 2.74 0.51
C GLY A 116 -28.26 4.22 0.12
N THR A 117 -28.63 4.58 -1.11
CA THR A 117 -28.73 5.97 -1.57
C THR A 117 -30.16 6.49 -1.40
N TYR A 118 -30.31 7.66 -0.81
CA TYR A 118 -31.58 8.39 -0.76
C TYR A 118 -31.45 9.72 -1.48
N THR A 119 -32.35 9.98 -2.45
CA THR A 119 -32.31 11.17 -3.28
C THR A 119 -33.50 12.07 -3.00
N ILE A 120 -33.24 13.32 -2.66
CA ILE A 120 -34.20 14.42 -2.60
C ILE A 120 -34.00 15.26 -3.86
N SER A 121 -34.94 15.17 -4.80
CA SER A 121 -34.80 15.87 -6.10
C SER A 121 -34.88 17.39 -5.99
N GLU A 122 -35.73 17.90 -5.12
CA GLU A 122 -35.89 19.33 -4.82
C GLU A 122 -36.18 19.48 -3.32
N LEU A 123 -35.25 20.05 -2.56
CA LEU A 123 -35.44 20.29 -1.13
C LEU A 123 -36.45 21.41 -0.93
N ALA A 124 -37.56 21.13 -0.28
CA ALA A 124 -38.70 22.05 -0.13
C ALA A 124 -39.02 22.42 1.33
N GLY A 125 -38.29 21.87 2.30
CA GLY A 125 -38.51 22.10 3.72
C GLY A 125 -37.45 21.41 4.57
N ASP A 126 -37.47 21.68 5.87
CA ASP A 126 -36.61 20.98 6.84
C ASP A 126 -36.98 19.50 6.92
N LEU A 127 -35.96 18.67 7.02
CA LEU A 127 -36.12 17.22 7.13
C LEU A 127 -35.30 16.67 8.31
N SER A 128 -35.84 15.66 8.96
CA SER A 128 -35.09 14.77 9.85
C SER A 128 -34.91 13.43 9.14
N ILE A 129 -33.68 13.02 8.91
CA ILE A 129 -33.39 11.80 8.14
C ILE A 129 -32.24 11.01 8.75
N HIS A 130 -32.41 9.70 8.87
CA HIS A 130 -31.34 8.79 9.28
C HIS A 130 -31.46 7.45 8.57
N ALA A 131 -30.33 6.74 8.53
CA ALA A 131 -30.27 5.36 8.06
C ALA A 131 -30.37 4.39 9.25
N GLU A 132 -31.10 3.32 9.09
CA GLU A 132 -31.05 2.16 9.97
C GLU A 132 -30.14 1.09 9.39
N PHE A 133 -29.40 0.41 10.27
CA PHE A 133 -28.51 -0.68 9.91
C PHE A 133 -28.95 -1.96 10.62
N ALA A 134 -28.70 -3.10 9.98
CA ALA A 134 -28.95 -4.41 10.56
C ALA A 134 -27.67 -5.24 10.55
N GLN A 135 -27.53 -6.13 11.52
CA GLN A 135 -26.37 -7.01 11.62
C GLN A 135 -26.32 -7.97 10.44
N SER A 136 -25.18 -8.06 9.79
CA SER A 136 -24.93 -8.98 8.68
C SER A 136 -24.69 -10.40 9.18
N ALA A 137 -25.09 -11.39 8.39
CA ALA A 137 -24.70 -12.76 8.63
C ALA A 137 -23.18 -12.88 8.58
N SER A 138 -22.61 -13.68 9.49
CA SER A 138 -21.18 -13.95 9.55
C SER A 138 -20.86 -15.37 9.11
N TYR A 139 -19.72 -15.53 8.49
CA TYR A 139 -19.16 -16.78 7.99
C TYR A 139 -17.71 -16.92 8.42
N THR A 140 -17.15 -18.12 8.25
CA THR A 140 -15.72 -18.35 8.42
C THR A 140 -15.08 -18.54 7.06
N ALA A 141 -14.00 -17.78 6.80
CA ALA A 141 -13.10 -18.01 5.68
C ALA A 141 -11.80 -18.63 6.21
N LYS A 142 -11.41 -19.78 5.65
CA LYS A 142 -10.23 -20.55 6.07
C LYS A 142 -9.47 -21.03 4.86
N ALA A 143 -8.14 -20.87 4.89
CA ALA A 143 -7.27 -21.44 3.89
C ALA A 143 -6.11 -22.21 4.52
N THR A 144 -5.69 -23.31 3.89
CA THR A 144 -4.61 -24.18 4.37
C THR A 144 -3.58 -24.44 3.27
N ALA A 145 -2.33 -24.57 3.67
CA ALA A 145 -1.23 -25.03 2.84
C ALA A 145 -1.07 -26.55 3.02
N ALA A 146 -1.34 -27.32 1.98
CA ALA A 146 -1.23 -28.77 2.03
C ALA A 146 0.20 -29.21 2.34
N ALA A 147 0.35 -30.25 3.18
CA ALA A 147 1.62 -30.87 3.58
C ALA A 147 2.66 -29.88 4.18
N GLY A 148 2.26 -28.68 4.56
CA GLY A 148 3.16 -27.70 5.18
C GLY A 148 4.29 -27.18 4.27
N ASN A 149 4.15 -27.30 2.94
CA ASN A 149 5.16 -26.88 1.95
C ASN A 149 5.08 -25.40 1.58
N GLY A 150 4.41 -24.63 2.40
CA GLY A 150 4.24 -23.17 2.24
C GLY A 150 3.34 -22.62 3.34
N THR A 151 2.97 -21.35 3.19
CA THR A 151 2.00 -20.65 4.04
C THR A 151 0.95 -19.98 3.18
N VAL A 152 -0.15 -19.55 3.80
CA VAL A 152 -1.20 -18.75 3.14
C VAL A 152 -1.38 -17.46 3.89
N LYS A 153 -1.49 -16.37 3.15
CA LYS A 153 -1.99 -15.06 3.60
C LYS A 153 -3.36 -14.81 2.99
N TYR A 154 -4.07 -13.86 3.52
CA TYR A 154 -5.33 -13.39 2.95
C TYR A 154 -5.37 -11.86 2.89
N THR A 155 -6.18 -11.34 1.97
CA THR A 155 -6.60 -9.95 1.93
C THR A 155 -8.12 -9.92 2.00
N LEU A 156 -8.63 -9.19 2.97
CA LEU A 156 -10.06 -9.02 3.22
C LEU A 156 -10.51 -7.66 2.69
N TYR A 157 -11.64 -7.62 2.02
CA TYR A 157 -12.25 -6.40 1.50
C TYR A 157 -13.66 -6.26 2.09
N ASP A 158 -14.04 -5.04 2.42
CA ASP A 158 -15.39 -4.74 2.88
C ASP A 158 -16.43 -4.79 1.75
N ILE A 159 -17.70 -4.54 2.10
CA ILE A 159 -18.81 -4.52 1.13
C ILE A 159 -18.72 -3.39 0.10
N TYR A 160 -17.83 -2.43 0.29
CA TYR A 160 -17.55 -1.33 -0.64
C TYR A 160 -16.33 -1.61 -1.53
N GLY A 161 -15.66 -2.76 -1.31
CA GLY A 161 -14.47 -3.19 -2.04
C GLY A 161 -13.16 -2.58 -1.54
N GLU A 162 -13.19 -1.87 -0.40
CA GLU A 162 -12.01 -1.30 0.25
C GLU A 162 -11.27 -2.40 1.03
N GLU A 163 -9.93 -2.38 0.99
CA GLU A 163 -9.10 -3.32 1.75
C GLU A 163 -9.23 -3.06 3.25
N VAL A 164 -9.61 -4.08 3.99
CA VAL A 164 -9.72 -4.04 5.46
C VAL A 164 -8.40 -4.44 6.10
N GLU A 165 -7.83 -5.56 5.66
CA GLU A 165 -6.59 -6.09 6.19
C GLU A 165 -5.94 -7.11 5.27
N THR A 166 -4.61 -7.24 5.38
CA THR A 166 -3.82 -8.31 4.77
C THR A 166 -2.94 -8.96 5.84
N ASN A 167 -3.19 -10.22 6.15
CA ASN A 167 -2.52 -10.94 7.22
C ASN A 167 -2.20 -12.41 6.88
N ALA A 168 -1.38 -13.07 7.71
CA ALA A 168 -1.23 -14.51 7.68
C ALA A 168 -2.56 -15.18 8.05
N MET A 169 -2.92 -16.28 7.35
CA MET A 169 -4.16 -17.01 7.64
C MET A 169 -4.06 -17.73 8.99
N PRO A 170 -4.93 -17.40 9.96
CA PRO A 170 -5.00 -18.12 11.23
C PRO A 170 -5.47 -19.57 11.05
N THR A 171 -5.07 -20.44 11.98
CA THR A 171 -5.44 -21.85 11.94
C THR A 171 -6.94 -22.09 11.95
N ASP A 172 -7.69 -21.26 12.69
CA ASP A 172 -9.14 -21.38 12.81
C ASP A 172 -9.91 -20.61 11.72
N GLY A 173 -9.18 -19.88 10.86
CA GLY A 173 -9.75 -18.99 9.86
C GLY A 173 -10.09 -17.61 10.41
N VAL A 174 -10.74 -16.80 9.60
CA VAL A 174 -11.16 -15.44 9.93
C VAL A 174 -12.65 -15.28 9.75
N THR A 175 -13.23 -14.36 10.54
CA THR A 175 -14.64 -14.00 10.38
C THR A 175 -14.77 -13.07 9.17
N ILE A 176 -15.68 -13.43 8.29
CA ILE A 176 -16.08 -12.64 7.12
C ILE A 176 -17.59 -12.45 7.15
N TYR A 177 -18.08 -11.26 6.84
CA TYR A 177 -19.49 -10.97 6.83
C TYR A 177 -20.06 -11.09 5.43
N LYS A 178 -21.37 -11.29 5.36
CA LYS A 178 -22.08 -11.39 4.08
C LYS A 178 -21.73 -10.23 3.17
N ASP A 179 -21.46 -10.54 1.91
CA ASP A 179 -21.09 -9.62 0.84
C ASP A 179 -19.70 -8.98 0.93
N GLU A 180 -18.93 -9.22 2.01
CA GLU A 180 -17.48 -8.96 2.01
C GLU A 180 -16.76 -9.91 1.05
N GLU A 181 -15.54 -9.55 0.64
CA GLU A 181 -14.75 -10.35 -0.28
C GLU A 181 -13.40 -10.71 0.34
N ILE A 182 -12.87 -11.88 -0.02
CA ILE A 182 -11.55 -12.35 0.44
C ILE A 182 -10.74 -12.89 -0.73
N THR A 183 -9.44 -12.62 -0.71
CA THR A 183 -8.46 -13.22 -1.62
C THR A 183 -7.41 -13.97 -0.82
N PHE A 184 -7.00 -15.16 -1.27
CA PHE A 184 -5.94 -15.93 -0.64
C PHE A 184 -4.66 -15.88 -1.45
N HIS A 185 -3.51 -15.81 -0.76
CA HIS A 185 -2.18 -15.71 -1.35
C HIS A 185 -1.27 -16.79 -0.78
N ALA A 186 -0.75 -17.66 -1.63
CA ALA A 186 0.19 -18.70 -1.27
C ALA A 186 1.62 -18.17 -1.25
N ALA A 187 2.38 -18.55 -0.24
CA ALA A 187 3.82 -18.40 -0.16
C ALA A 187 4.48 -19.78 -0.07
N PRO A 188 4.90 -20.35 -1.22
CA PRO A 188 5.60 -21.63 -1.24
C PRO A 188 6.93 -21.54 -0.48
N LYS A 189 7.32 -22.63 0.21
CA LYS A 189 8.69 -22.77 0.74
C LYS A 189 9.68 -22.92 -0.42
N THR A 190 10.94 -22.62 -0.15
CA THR A 190 12.05 -22.87 -1.10
C THR A 190 11.98 -24.31 -1.62
N GLY A 191 12.10 -24.47 -2.94
CA GLY A 191 11.99 -25.77 -3.59
C GLY A 191 10.57 -26.21 -3.96
N TYR A 192 9.57 -25.40 -3.67
CA TYR A 192 8.19 -25.68 -4.00
C TYR A 192 7.57 -24.57 -4.84
N GLN A 193 6.58 -24.93 -5.64
CA GLN A 193 5.71 -23.99 -6.35
C GLN A 193 4.27 -24.41 -6.17
N VAL A 194 3.34 -23.49 -6.37
CA VAL A 194 1.92 -23.83 -6.37
C VAL A 194 1.64 -24.82 -7.51
N GLU A 195 0.93 -25.87 -7.20
CA GLU A 195 0.45 -26.86 -8.18
C GLU A 195 -1.00 -26.60 -8.55
N GLN A 196 -1.83 -26.44 -7.53
CA GLN A 196 -3.27 -26.18 -7.71
C GLN A 196 -3.86 -25.54 -6.45
N TRP A 197 -5.00 -24.90 -6.63
CA TRP A 197 -5.90 -24.51 -5.56
C TRP A 197 -7.15 -25.38 -5.55
N GLU A 198 -7.72 -25.57 -4.39
CA GLU A 198 -9.06 -26.11 -4.19
C GLU A 198 -9.83 -25.07 -3.36
N VAL A 199 -10.86 -24.46 -3.93
CA VAL A 199 -11.73 -23.46 -3.28
C VAL A 199 -13.15 -24.00 -3.24
N ASN A 200 -13.73 -24.10 -2.04
CA ASN A 200 -15.06 -24.64 -1.83
C ASN A 200 -15.28 -26.01 -2.52
N GLY A 201 -14.25 -26.87 -2.49
CA GLY A 201 -14.26 -28.20 -3.12
C GLY A 201 -14.01 -28.21 -4.64
N LYS A 202 -13.85 -27.04 -5.28
CA LYS A 202 -13.52 -26.96 -6.71
C LYS A 202 -12.01 -26.81 -6.88
N LYS A 203 -11.41 -27.75 -7.60
CA LYS A 203 -9.98 -27.74 -7.93
C LYS A 203 -9.71 -26.95 -9.20
N THR A 204 -8.69 -26.11 -9.16
CA THR A 204 -8.20 -25.35 -10.32
C THR A 204 -6.69 -25.51 -10.39
N ALA A 205 -6.19 -26.14 -11.47
CA ALA A 205 -4.77 -26.29 -11.72
C ALA A 205 -4.14 -24.95 -12.14
N GLY A 206 -2.89 -24.76 -11.72
CA GLY A 206 -2.12 -23.57 -12.10
C GLY A 206 -1.09 -23.22 -11.03
N ASN A 207 -0.08 -22.48 -11.42
CA ASN A 207 1.02 -22.07 -10.55
C ASN A 207 0.83 -20.66 -9.92
N SER A 208 -0.37 -20.10 -10.01
CA SER A 208 -0.68 -18.78 -9.44
C SER A 208 -0.56 -18.80 -7.92
N LYS A 209 0.17 -17.81 -7.39
CA LYS A 209 0.25 -17.60 -5.93
C LYS A 209 -1.04 -17.00 -5.35
N THR A 210 -1.91 -16.46 -6.18
CA THR A 210 -3.26 -16.00 -5.77
C THR A 210 -4.30 -17.03 -6.18
N ASN A 211 -5.33 -17.23 -5.37
CA ASN A 211 -6.41 -18.14 -5.71
C ASN A 211 -7.05 -17.74 -7.05
N PRO A 212 -7.44 -18.71 -7.89
CA PRO A 212 -7.87 -18.43 -9.26
C PRO A 212 -9.13 -17.60 -9.39
N GLU A 213 -10.02 -17.66 -8.41
CA GLU A 213 -11.25 -16.89 -8.37
C GLU A 213 -11.01 -15.40 -8.06
N GLY A 214 -9.78 -15.04 -7.61
CA GLY A 214 -9.49 -13.68 -7.15
C GLY A 214 -10.25 -13.34 -5.88
N LYS A 215 -11.06 -12.29 -5.91
CA LYS A 215 -11.94 -11.91 -4.80
C LYS A 215 -13.13 -12.87 -4.71
N ILE A 216 -13.26 -13.58 -3.60
CA ILE A 216 -14.37 -14.51 -3.31
C ILE A 216 -15.35 -13.80 -2.40
N ARG A 217 -16.57 -13.60 -2.87
CA ARG A 217 -17.65 -12.97 -2.10
C ARG A 217 -18.24 -13.92 -1.06
N ALA A 218 -18.47 -13.45 0.13
CA ALA A 218 -19.00 -14.22 1.25
C ALA A 218 -20.54 -14.32 1.18
N ASP A 219 -21.02 -15.50 0.82
CA ASP A 219 -22.44 -15.89 0.92
C ASP A 219 -22.61 -17.12 1.83
N LYS A 220 -21.52 -17.73 2.24
CA LYS A 220 -21.38 -18.93 3.08
C LYS A 220 -19.96 -19.04 3.60
N ASN A 221 -19.67 -20.07 4.41
CA ASN A 221 -18.30 -20.40 4.79
C ASN A 221 -17.44 -20.65 3.55
N ILE A 222 -16.22 -20.13 3.55
CA ILE A 222 -15.26 -20.25 2.47
C ILE A 222 -14.11 -21.12 2.94
N THR A 223 -13.79 -22.17 2.19
CA THR A 223 -12.63 -23.01 2.43
C THR A 223 -11.71 -23.00 1.22
N ALA A 224 -10.41 -22.90 1.46
CA ALA A 224 -9.41 -23.01 0.42
C ALA A 224 -8.28 -23.92 0.85
N THR A 225 -7.72 -24.69 -0.08
CA THR A 225 -6.50 -25.47 0.12
C THR A 225 -5.58 -25.22 -1.07
N VAL A 226 -4.35 -24.84 -0.78
CA VAL A 226 -3.31 -24.75 -1.81
C VAL A 226 -2.40 -25.96 -1.71
N TYR A 227 -2.16 -26.60 -2.85
CA TYR A 227 -1.26 -27.73 -3.02
C TYR A 227 0.02 -27.26 -3.70
N PHE A 228 1.13 -27.85 -3.27
CA PHE A 228 2.45 -27.51 -3.78
C PHE A 228 3.10 -28.73 -4.38
N LYS A 229 3.88 -28.52 -5.43
CA LYS A 229 4.78 -29.53 -6.01
C LYS A 229 6.22 -29.04 -5.94
N VAL A 230 7.15 -30.00 -5.94
CA VAL A 230 8.58 -29.71 -5.97
C VAL A 230 8.93 -29.01 -7.31
N THR A 231 9.75 -27.97 -7.24
CA THR A 231 10.31 -27.34 -8.44
C THR A 231 11.40 -28.22 -9.05
N ALA A 232 11.79 -27.96 -10.30
CA ALA A 232 13.01 -28.54 -10.84
C ALA A 232 14.20 -28.23 -9.92
N SER A 233 15.19 -29.11 -9.86
CA SER A 233 16.42 -28.88 -9.12
C SER A 233 17.62 -28.99 -10.05
N TYR A 234 18.61 -28.14 -9.81
CA TYR A 234 19.79 -28.00 -10.64
C TYR A 234 21.07 -28.30 -9.86
N GLN A 235 22.06 -28.84 -10.55
CA GLN A 235 23.38 -29.08 -9.98
C GLN A 235 24.09 -27.74 -9.80
N LEU A 236 24.50 -27.46 -8.55
CA LEU A 236 25.31 -26.30 -8.21
C LEU A 236 26.71 -26.77 -7.82
N THR A 237 27.72 -26.28 -8.55
CA THR A 237 29.11 -26.44 -8.23
C THR A 237 29.70 -25.08 -7.83
N PHE A 238 30.41 -24.98 -6.74
CA PHE A 238 31.10 -23.76 -6.37
C PHE A 238 32.43 -24.05 -5.66
N GLY A 239 33.33 -23.09 -5.74
CA GLY A 239 34.66 -23.23 -5.14
C GLY A 239 35.55 -22.04 -5.43
N THR A 240 36.82 -22.18 -5.05
CA THR A 240 37.90 -21.26 -5.37
C THR A 240 38.71 -21.78 -6.55
N THR A 241 39.36 -20.92 -7.28
CA THR A 241 40.26 -21.32 -8.39
C THR A 241 41.67 -21.64 -7.92
N ASP A 242 41.98 -21.25 -6.68
CA ASP A 242 43.29 -21.44 -6.02
C ASP A 242 43.12 -21.59 -4.51
N GLU A 243 44.23 -21.74 -3.78
CA GLU A 243 44.27 -21.87 -2.31
C GLU A 243 44.38 -20.52 -1.55
N ASN A 244 44.12 -19.40 -2.23
CA ASN A 244 44.27 -18.07 -1.68
C ASN A 244 43.09 -17.57 -0.83
N GLY A 245 42.14 -18.45 -0.54
CA GLY A 245 40.97 -18.12 0.29
C GLY A 245 40.00 -19.29 0.35
N HIS A 246 38.86 -19.03 0.98
CA HIS A 246 37.77 -19.99 1.14
C HIS A 246 36.48 -19.44 0.60
N LEU A 247 35.58 -20.33 0.15
CA LEU A 247 34.23 -20.02 -0.30
C LEU A 247 33.22 -20.82 0.50
N THR A 248 32.20 -20.13 1.01
CA THR A 248 31.03 -20.74 1.65
C THR A 248 29.77 -20.30 0.93
N ALA A 249 28.72 -21.12 0.99
CA ALA A 249 27.42 -20.80 0.41
C ALA A 249 26.27 -21.14 1.37
N LYS A 250 25.21 -20.32 1.34
CA LYS A 250 24.00 -20.51 2.16
C LYS A 250 22.74 -20.25 1.34
N ILE A 251 21.68 -20.98 1.73
CA ILE A 251 20.28 -20.69 1.33
C ILE A 251 19.50 -20.50 2.63
N ASP A 252 18.80 -19.36 2.77
CA ASP A 252 18.01 -19.06 4.00
C ASP A 252 18.81 -19.31 5.29
N ASP A 253 20.04 -18.78 5.36
CA ASP A 253 21.02 -18.96 6.45
C ASP A 253 21.52 -20.41 6.69
N THR A 254 21.04 -21.39 5.92
CA THR A 254 21.50 -22.78 6.00
C THR A 254 22.68 -23.02 5.05
N ALA A 255 23.80 -23.49 5.59
CA ALA A 255 24.99 -23.82 4.78
C ALA A 255 24.67 -24.96 3.81
N ILE A 256 25.16 -24.83 2.57
CA ILE A 256 25.06 -25.84 1.52
C ILE A 256 26.44 -26.28 1.07
N ASN A 257 26.52 -27.49 0.52
CA ASN A 257 27.76 -28.04 -0.03
C ASN A 257 27.82 -27.88 -1.54
N SER A 258 29.02 -27.69 -2.06
CA SER A 258 29.30 -27.76 -3.53
C SER A 258 28.94 -29.14 -4.08
N GLN A 259 28.63 -29.21 -5.36
CA GLN A 259 28.25 -30.43 -6.09
C GLN A 259 26.95 -31.09 -5.56
N THR A 260 26.02 -30.27 -5.09
CA THR A 260 24.68 -30.72 -4.65
C THR A 260 23.60 -30.15 -5.56
N LYS A 261 22.45 -30.83 -5.59
CA LYS A 261 21.26 -30.30 -6.27
C LYS A 261 20.51 -29.36 -5.38
N GLN A 262 20.22 -28.17 -5.91
CA GLN A 262 19.42 -27.16 -5.23
C GLN A 262 18.16 -26.84 -6.06
N PRO A 263 17.05 -26.50 -5.41
CA PRO A 263 15.81 -26.18 -6.13
C PRO A 263 15.96 -24.99 -7.08
N ASN A 264 15.23 -25.03 -8.20
CA ASN A 264 15.09 -23.87 -9.07
C ASN A 264 14.54 -22.66 -8.31
N GLY A 265 15.11 -21.50 -8.53
CA GLY A 265 14.72 -20.25 -7.86
C GLY A 265 15.33 -20.08 -6.46
N SER A 266 16.21 -21.00 -6.03
CA SER A 266 16.96 -20.80 -4.76
C SER A 266 17.85 -19.55 -4.88
N VAL A 267 17.73 -18.66 -3.92
CA VAL A 267 18.63 -17.52 -3.76
C VAL A 267 19.78 -17.95 -2.86
N ILE A 268 20.98 -17.92 -3.42
CA ILE A 268 22.19 -18.44 -2.76
C ILE A 268 23.11 -17.26 -2.44
N THR A 269 23.50 -17.15 -1.18
CA THR A 269 24.50 -16.18 -0.76
C THR A 269 25.87 -16.88 -0.64
N PHE A 270 26.78 -16.48 -1.49
CA PHE A 270 28.18 -16.92 -1.46
C PHE A 270 29.00 -15.91 -0.65
N THR A 271 29.85 -16.40 0.22
CA THR A 271 30.77 -15.57 1.00
C THR A 271 32.20 -16.06 0.80
N ALA A 272 33.01 -15.22 0.17
CA ALA A 272 34.44 -15.43 -0.03
C ALA A 272 35.21 -14.90 1.19
N ALA A 273 36.16 -15.68 1.66
CA ALA A 273 37.08 -15.29 2.73
C ALA A 273 38.54 -15.39 2.22
N PRO A 274 39.12 -14.28 1.69
CA PRO A 274 40.50 -14.24 1.24
C PRO A 274 41.47 -14.51 2.38
N ASN A 275 42.58 -15.22 2.07
CA ASN A 275 43.71 -15.36 3.03
C ASN A 275 44.37 -14.01 3.28
N THR A 276 45.27 -13.94 4.28
CA THR A 276 46.04 -12.75 4.60
C THR A 276 46.78 -12.23 3.35
N GLN A 277 46.71 -10.91 3.10
CA GLN A 277 47.27 -10.21 1.92
C GLN A 277 46.66 -10.62 0.58
N LYS A 278 45.49 -11.24 0.59
CA LYS A 278 44.71 -11.53 -0.61
C LYS A 278 43.40 -10.73 -0.62
N MET A 279 42.82 -10.57 -1.79
CA MET A 279 41.51 -9.95 -2.00
C MET A 279 40.73 -10.71 -3.10
N VAL A 280 39.44 -10.53 -3.15
CA VAL A 280 38.65 -11.06 -4.26
C VAL A 280 39.00 -10.27 -5.53
N GLU A 281 39.37 -10.98 -6.59
CA GLU A 281 39.64 -10.41 -7.91
C GLU A 281 38.36 -10.31 -8.72
N LYS A 282 37.66 -11.45 -8.86
CA LYS A 282 36.42 -11.54 -9.62
C LYS A 282 35.64 -12.80 -9.25
N TRP A 283 34.38 -12.82 -9.65
CA TRP A 283 33.53 -14.00 -9.66
C TRP A 283 33.36 -14.48 -11.10
N THR A 284 33.24 -15.78 -11.31
CA THR A 284 32.87 -16.38 -12.60
C THR A 284 31.67 -17.30 -12.43
N VAL A 285 30.74 -17.21 -13.38
CA VAL A 285 29.60 -18.11 -13.51
C VAL A 285 29.75 -18.84 -14.86
N THR A 286 29.19 -20.04 -15.00
CA THR A 286 29.33 -20.90 -16.19
C THR A 286 29.19 -20.19 -17.56
N GLN A 287 28.51 -19.04 -17.60
CA GLN A 287 28.26 -18.27 -18.83
C GLN A 287 29.10 -16.99 -18.97
N GLY A 288 30.05 -16.72 -18.07
CA GLY A 288 30.91 -15.54 -18.16
C GLY A 288 31.53 -15.13 -16.84
N ASP A 289 32.41 -14.16 -16.92
CA ASP A 289 33.07 -13.53 -15.76
C ASP A 289 32.18 -12.39 -15.26
N ILE A 290 31.99 -12.31 -13.93
CA ILE A 290 31.34 -11.18 -13.27
C ILE A 290 32.45 -10.27 -12.75
N THR A 291 32.51 -9.07 -13.27
CA THR A 291 33.43 -8.03 -12.79
C THR A 291 32.79 -7.16 -11.71
N ALA A 292 33.60 -6.35 -11.05
CA ALA A 292 33.08 -5.38 -10.06
C ALA A 292 31.99 -4.44 -10.64
N ALA A 293 32.05 -4.16 -11.95
CA ALA A 293 31.06 -3.30 -12.63
C ALA A 293 29.74 -4.01 -12.92
N GLU A 294 29.76 -5.34 -13.04
CA GLU A 294 28.57 -6.18 -13.30
C GLU A 294 27.94 -6.73 -12.01
N ASN A 295 28.67 -6.64 -10.92
CA ASN A 295 28.20 -7.06 -9.61
C ASN A 295 27.61 -5.85 -8.89
N ASP A 296 26.29 -5.81 -8.72
CA ASP A 296 25.56 -4.73 -8.02
C ASP A 296 26.04 -4.49 -6.58
N ALA A 297 26.82 -5.43 -6.02
CA ALA A 297 27.46 -5.35 -4.72
C ALA A 297 28.88 -4.78 -4.77
N ALA A 298 29.34 -4.23 -5.90
CA ALA A 298 30.64 -3.59 -5.99
C ALA A 298 30.67 -2.32 -5.12
N VAL A 299 31.46 -2.35 -4.06
CA VAL A 299 31.67 -1.20 -3.17
C VAL A 299 32.72 -0.30 -3.78
N GLN A 300 32.37 0.95 -4.14
CA GLN A 300 33.32 1.98 -4.48
C GLN A 300 33.92 2.59 -3.20
N VAL A 301 35.21 2.43 -3.03
CA VAL A 301 35.96 3.10 -1.95
C VAL A 301 37.06 3.92 -2.60
N ASP A 302 37.00 5.23 -2.41
CA ASP A 302 38.01 6.20 -2.94
C ASP A 302 38.27 6.06 -4.46
N GLY A 303 37.21 5.76 -5.25
CA GLY A 303 37.31 5.63 -6.71
C GLY A 303 37.90 4.30 -7.19
N VAL A 304 38.08 3.33 -6.31
CA VAL A 304 38.43 1.95 -6.69
C VAL A 304 37.26 1.04 -6.56
N ASN A 305 36.92 0.36 -7.63
CA ASN A 305 35.94 -0.71 -7.61
C ASN A 305 36.57 -1.94 -6.93
N LEU A 306 36.09 -2.27 -5.73
CA LEU A 306 36.41 -3.53 -5.07
C LEU A 306 35.35 -4.55 -5.43
N VAL A 307 35.76 -5.76 -5.76
CA VAL A 307 34.80 -6.87 -5.91
C VAL A 307 34.32 -7.28 -4.53
N ASP A 308 33.01 -7.28 -4.33
CA ASP A 308 32.41 -7.67 -3.06
C ASP A 308 32.76 -9.14 -2.73
N PRO A 309 33.20 -9.43 -1.51
CA PRO A 309 33.37 -10.81 -1.05
C PRO A 309 32.04 -11.57 -0.91
N ILE A 310 30.91 -10.88 -1.01
CA ILE A 310 29.58 -11.50 -1.01
C ILE A 310 29.01 -11.42 -2.42
N TYR A 311 28.53 -12.56 -2.92
CA TYR A 311 27.84 -12.68 -4.20
C TYR A 311 26.50 -13.39 -4.00
N ILE A 312 25.42 -12.76 -4.46
CA ILE A 312 24.07 -13.34 -4.38
C ILE A 312 23.63 -13.78 -5.76
N HIS A 313 23.19 -15.02 -5.88
CA HIS A 313 22.80 -15.65 -7.13
C HIS A 313 21.48 -16.40 -7.02
N THR A 314 20.63 -16.27 -8.04
CA THR A 314 19.40 -17.06 -8.16
C THR A 314 19.62 -18.22 -9.12
N LEU A 315 19.50 -19.46 -8.64
CA LEU A 315 19.73 -20.66 -9.43
C LEU A 315 18.57 -20.95 -10.38
N ASP A 316 18.85 -21.00 -11.70
CA ASP A 316 17.86 -21.25 -12.76
C ASP A 316 18.23 -22.43 -13.69
N ASN A 317 19.46 -22.92 -13.61
CA ASN A 317 19.98 -24.06 -14.37
C ASN A 317 21.17 -24.72 -13.65
N ASN A 318 21.81 -25.73 -14.25
CA ASN A 318 23.07 -26.29 -13.73
C ASN A 318 24.18 -25.25 -13.90
N GLN A 319 24.83 -24.87 -12.80
CA GLN A 319 25.83 -23.81 -12.78
C GLN A 319 27.07 -24.15 -11.98
N THR A 320 28.17 -23.52 -12.41
CA THR A 320 29.43 -23.49 -11.65
C THR A 320 29.77 -22.05 -11.31
N ILE A 321 30.00 -21.76 -10.04
CA ILE A 321 30.35 -20.44 -9.53
C ILE A 321 31.70 -20.52 -8.84
N LEU A 322 32.68 -19.77 -9.34
CA LEU A 322 34.03 -19.74 -8.82
C LEU A 322 34.40 -18.33 -8.39
N VAL A 323 35.12 -18.22 -7.30
CA VAL A 323 35.77 -16.98 -6.86
C VAL A 323 37.26 -17.05 -7.14
N HIS A 324 37.81 -15.96 -7.64
CA HIS A 324 39.22 -15.76 -7.92
C HIS A 324 39.83 -14.79 -6.92
N PHE A 325 41.01 -15.08 -6.43
CA PHE A 325 41.72 -14.22 -5.52
C PHE A 325 43.00 -13.67 -6.16
N THR A 326 43.39 -12.47 -5.76
CA THR A 326 44.66 -11.82 -6.17
C THR A 326 45.37 -11.24 -4.99
N ASP A 327 46.62 -10.85 -5.20
CA ASP A 327 47.43 -10.22 -4.15
C ASP A 327 46.92 -8.83 -3.78
N LEU A 328 46.90 -8.57 -2.46
CA LEU A 328 46.62 -7.27 -1.94
C LEU A 328 47.88 -6.38 -1.99
N VAL A 329 47.90 -5.43 -2.89
CA VAL A 329 49.01 -4.48 -2.98
C VAL A 329 48.95 -3.47 -1.84
N GLN A 330 50.02 -3.39 -1.05
CA GLN A 330 50.19 -2.46 0.07
C GLN A 330 51.44 -1.63 -0.10
N TYR A 331 51.44 -0.44 0.44
CA TYR A 331 52.59 0.48 0.49
C TYR A 331 52.84 0.93 1.91
N ASP A 332 54.12 1.11 2.27
CA ASP A 332 54.51 1.71 3.55
C ASP A 332 54.30 3.22 3.52
N ALA A 333 53.51 3.73 4.43
CA ALA A 333 53.41 5.17 4.71
C ALA A 333 54.15 5.49 5.99
N LYS A 334 55.09 6.44 5.96
CA LYS A 334 55.90 6.87 7.13
C LYS A 334 55.88 8.38 7.25
N ILE A 335 55.83 8.88 8.50
CA ILE A 335 55.99 10.29 8.83
C ILE A 335 57.29 10.44 9.59
N SER A 336 58.16 11.34 9.14
CA SER A 336 59.34 11.74 9.86
C SER A 336 59.43 13.28 9.95
N GLY A 337 59.82 13.81 11.10
CA GLY A 337 59.97 15.26 11.32
C GLY A 337 60.81 15.54 12.54
N THR A 338 61.55 16.71 12.58
CA THR A 338 62.44 17.09 13.64
C THR A 338 61.81 18.05 14.66
N ASN A 339 60.80 18.85 14.27
CA ASN A 339 60.25 19.93 15.10
C ASN A 339 58.70 19.84 15.24
N GLY A 340 58.20 18.62 15.45
CA GLY A 340 56.76 18.38 15.62
C GLY A 340 56.41 16.90 15.61
N THR A 341 55.20 16.59 15.91
CA THR A 341 54.66 15.22 15.80
C THR A 341 53.62 15.16 14.70
N GLY A 342 53.62 14.07 13.96
CA GLY A 342 52.60 13.79 12.94
C GLY A 342 51.95 12.46 13.21
N LYS A 343 50.66 12.43 12.95
CA LYS A 343 49.89 11.20 12.95
C LYS A 343 49.06 11.14 11.66
N PHE A 344 48.86 9.97 11.16
CA PHE A 344 47.90 9.78 10.08
C PHE A 344 46.87 8.73 10.46
N THR A 345 45.65 8.97 9.96
CA THR A 345 44.58 8.00 9.97
C THR A 345 44.36 7.56 8.53
N TYR A 346 44.09 6.30 8.34
CA TYR A 346 43.76 5.77 7.02
C TYR A 346 42.62 4.80 7.13
N THR A 347 41.80 4.74 6.09
CA THR A 347 40.83 3.71 5.87
C THR A 347 41.42 2.63 5.00
N THR A 348 41.35 1.41 5.43
CA THR A 348 41.81 0.27 4.64
C THR A 348 40.59 -0.38 3.98
N PRO A 349 40.35 -0.12 2.68
CA PRO A 349 39.22 -0.71 2.01
C PRO A 349 39.59 -2.13 1.57
N ILE A 350 39.33 -3.12 2.40
CA ILE A 350 39.41 -4.52 1.95
C ILE A 350 38.10 -5.24 2.14
N GLN A 351 37.36 -4.82 3.14
CA GLN A 351 36.00 -5.32 3.35
C GLN A 351 35.14 -4.13 3.79
N PRO A 352 33.85 -4.13 3.50
CA PRO A 352 32.94 -3.08 3.96
C PRO A 352 32.92 -2.89 5.49
N THR A 353 33.48 -3.83 6.23
CA THR A 353 33.53 -3.87 7.69
C THR A 353 34.87 -3.43 8.28
N ASP A 354 35.94 -3.21 7.47
CA ASP A 354 37.25 -2.78 7.97
C ASP A 354 37.31 -1.27 8.16
N THR A 355 36.70 -0.76 9.20
CA THR A 355 36.85 0.63 9.68
C THR A 355 37.97 0.73 10.69
N GLY A 356 39.21 0.43 10.29
CA GLY A 356 40.37 0.59 11.13
C GLY A 356 41.00 1.96 10.96
N ALA A 357 40.63 2.95 11.77
CA ALA A 357 41.39 4.18 11.90
C ALA A 357 42.63 3.90 12.79
N VAL A 358 43.84 3.90 12.22
CA VAL A 358 45.08 3.72 12.98
C VAL A 358 45.77 5.06 13.16
N ASN A 359 45.92 5.50 14.42
CA ASN A 359 46.71 6.66 14.83
C ASN A 359 48.15 6.23 14.95
N SER A 360 48.98 6.40 13.91
CA SER A 360 50.36 5.94 13.89
C SER A 360 51.27 6.85 13.08
N THR A 361 52.58 6.78 13.33
CA THR A 361 53.63 7.41 12.54
C THR A 361 54.14 6.52 11.41
N SER A 362 53.76 5.25 11.38
CA SER A 362 53.99 4.31 10.28
C SER A 362 52.86 3.32 10.17
N ALA A 363 52.44 3.01 8.96
CA ALA A 363 51.45 1.99 8.69
C ALA A 363 51.58 1.44 7.27
N GLN A 364 51.09 0.25 7.03
CA GLN A 364 50.90 -0.27 5.69
C GLN A 364 49.54 0.21 5.16
N VAL A 365 49.57 0.93 4.08
CA VAL A 365 48.37 1.47 3.41
C VAL A 365 48.21 0.77 2.07
N ARG A 366 47.03 0.38 1.76
CA ARG A 366 46.72 -0.33 0.49
C ARG A 366 46.84 0.61 -0.70
N LYS A 367 47.13 0.07 -1.86
CA LYS A 367 47.05 0.79 -3.12
C LYS A 367 45.69 1.49 -3.21
N ASN A 368 45.73 2.79 -3.49
CA ASN A 368 44.55 3.67 -3.59
C ASN A 368 43.78 3.95 -2.26
N GLY A 369 44.33 3.57 -1.12
CA GLY A 369 43.81 3.98 0.17
C GLY A 369 44.10 5.46 0.45
N THR A 370 43.13 6.14 1.09
CA THR A 370 43.27 7.56 1.48
C THR A 370 43.94 7.71 2.86
N VAL A 371 44.91 8.57 2.96
CA VAL A 371 45.59 8.90 4.22
C VAL A 371 45.26 10.33 4.61
N LYS A 372 44.74 10.53 5.82
CA LYS A 372 44.59 11.86 6.44
C LYS A 372 45.75 12.12 7.35
N LEU A 373 46.57 13.12 7.02
CA LEU A 373 47.71 13.57 7.83
C LEU A 373 47.27 14.70 8.78
N THR A 374 47.63 14.55 10.08
CA THR A 374 47.48 15.60 11.09
C THR A 374 48.85 15.91 11.66
N LEU A 375 49.27 17.14 11.53
CA LEU A 375 50.57 17.62 12.04
C LEU A 375 50.34 18.49 13.27
N THR A 376 51.14 18.29 14.30
CA THR A 376 51.16 19.12 15.51
C THR A 376 52.57 19.69 15.68
N PRO A 377 52.79 21.00 15.42
CA PRO A 377 54.09 21.65 15.65
C PRO A 377 54.52 21.58 17.11
N SER A 378 55.79 21.51 17.38
CA SER A 378 56.31 21.69 18.74
C SER A 378 56.11 23.12 19.20
N THR A 379 55.85 23.33 20.50
CA THR A 379 55.78 24.65 21.11
C THR A 379 57.13 25.37 20.89
N ASN A 380 57.11 26.49 20.15
CA ASN A 380 58.26 27.34 19.75
C ASN A 380 58.84 27.09 18.33
N CYS A 381 58.09 26.57 17.41
CA CYS A 381 58.37 26.57 15.96
C CYS A 381 57.28 27.35 15.20
#